data_04682d1a15a08741a5cf279e7c7566a3
#
_entry.id   04682d1a15a08741a5cf279e7c7566a3
#
_cell.length_a   1.000
_cell.length_b   1.000
_cell.length_c   1.000
_cell.angle_alpha   90.00
_cell.angle_beta   90.00
_cell.angle_gamma   90.00
#
_symmetry.space_group_name_H-M   'P 1'
#
loop_
_entity.id
_entity.type
_entity.pdbx_description
1 polymer ?
#
loop_
_entity_poly.entity_id
_entity_poly.type
_entity_poly.pdbx_seq_one_letter_code
_entity_poly.pdbx_strand_id
1 'polypeptide(L)'
;MTRSEFKASVRSWAMRLDVQPALVRIAPMRTKWASCSAGGRLTFDRALLAQSTDFRREAVVHELLHLKVPNHGPLFRALLRAALAAAPPMAEPSEEMQA
;
A
#
# COMPACT_ATOMS: atom_id res chain seq x y z
N MET A 1 -14.05 -3.93 -0.32
CA MET A 1 -13.45 -2.68 -0.81
C MET A 1 -13.50 -2.64 -2.32
N THR A 2 -13.90 -1.53 -2.89
CA THR A 2 -13.92 -1.38 -4.35
C THR A 2 -12.54 -1.01 -4.88
N ARG A 3 -12.37 -1.12 -6.20
CA ARG A 3 -11.12 -0.69 -6.86
C ARG A 3 -10.86 0.80 -6.64
N SER A 4 -11.91 1.62 -6.76
CA SER A 4 -11.79 3.06 -6.54
C SER A 4 -11.37 3.39 -5.11
N GLU A 5 -11.97 2.74 -4.14
CA GLU A 5 -11.61 2.91 -2.73
C GLU A 5 -10.17 2.50 -2.47
N PHE A 6 -9.74 1.39 -3.05
CA PHE A 6 -8.37 0.92 -2.89
C PHE A 6 -7.37 1.91 -3.48
N LYS A 7 -7.63 2.39 -4.70
CA LYS A 7 -6.74 3.37 -5.34
C LYS A 7 -6.70 4.69 -4.58
N ALA A 8 -7.83 5.12 -4.01
CA ALA A 8 -7.87 6.31 -3.16
C ALA A 8 -7.03 6.12 -1.90
N SER A 9 -7.10 4.93 -1.30
CA SER A 9 -6.28 4.58 -0.15
C SER A 9 -4.78 4.62 -0.49
N VAL A 10 -4.40 4.06 -1.63
CA VAL A 10 -3.00 4.10 -2.09
C VAL A 10 -2.53 5.55 -2.27
N ARG A 11 -3.34 6.41 -2.87
CA ARG A 11 -2.99 7.82 -3.04
C ARG A 11 -2.81 8.53 -1.70
N SER A 12 -3.68 8.25 -0.73
CA SER A 12 -3.58 8.84 0.60
C SER A 12 -2.31 8.43 1.32
N TRP A 13 -1.96 7.16 1.24
CA TRP A 13 -0.71 6.66 1.79
C TRP A 13 0.51 7.26 1.07
N ALA A 14 0.44 7.39 -0.26
CA ALA A 14 1.51 8.00 -1.04
C ALA A 14 1.77 9.44 -0.62
N MET A 15 0.71 10.20 -0.38
CA MET A 15 0.84 11.58 0.14
C MET A 15 1.47 11.60 1.52
N ARG A 16 1.03 10.72 2.42
CA ARG A 16 1.58 10.61 3.78
C ARG A 16 3.07 10.28 3.75
N LEU A 17 3.48 9.38 2.87
CA LEU A 17 4.86 8.92 2.76
C LEU A 17 5.72 9.81 1.86
N ASP A 18 5.12 10.80 1.23
CA ASP A 18 5.79 11.72 0.32
C ASP A 18 6.46 10.98 -0.85
N VAL A 19 5.69 10.12 -1.48
CA VAL A 19 6.13 9.40 -2.68
C VAL A 19 5.09 9.56 -3.79
N GLN A 20 5.52 9.43 -5.04
CA GLN A 20 4.65 9.58 -6.20
C GLN A 20 4.80 8.38 -7.12
N PRO A 21 3.91 7.38 -7.01
CA PRO A 21 3.94 6.27 -7.94
C PRO A 21 3.58 6.75 -9.35
N ALA A 22 4.28 6.21 -10.35
CA ALA A 22 4.01 6.56 -11.75
C ALA A 22 2.69 5.96 -12.22
N LEU A 23 2.32 4.80 -11.67
CA LEU A 23 1.09 4.11 -12.05
C LEU A 23 0.68 3.18 -10.91
N VAL A 24 -0.61 3.10 -10.63
CA VAL A 24 -1.18 2.14 -9.70
C VAL A 24 -2.21 1.32 -10.44
N ARG A 25 -2.04 0.00 -10.48
CA ARG A 25 -2.99 -0.89 -11.14
C ARG A 25 -3.32 -2.09 -10.28
N ILE A 26 -4.49 -2.66 -10.52
CA ILE A 26 -4.99 -3.84 -9.86
C ILE A 26 -5.16 -4.89 -10.94
N ALA A 27 -4.56 -6.07 -10.75
CA ALA A 27 -4.61 -7.15 -11.72
C ALA A 27 -4.47 -8.49 -11.00
N PRO A 28 -4.92 -9.59 -11.61
CA PRO A 28 -4.65 -10.91 -11.04
C PRO A 28 -3.14 -11.17 -11.02
N MET A 29 -2.63 -11.60 -9.88
CA MET A 29 -1.22 -11.97 -9.72
C MET A 29 -1.15 -13.39 -9.18
N ARG A 30 -0.20 -14.18 -9.68
CA ARG A 30 -0.13 -15.61 -9.35
C ARG A 30 0.65 -15.92 -8.08
N THR A 31 1.75 -15.21 -7.87
CA THR A 31 2.72 -15.57 -6.82
C THR A 31 3.00 -14.45 -5.83
N LYS A 32 2.40 -13.28 -6.03
CA LYS A 32 2.65 -12.12 -5.19
C LYS A 32 1.34 -11.41 -4.87
N TRP A 33 1.32 -10.70 -3.77
CA TRP A 33 0.22 -9.79 -3.44
C TRP A 33 0.40 -8.41 -4.07
N ALA A 34 1.65 -8.02 -4.33
CA ALA A 34 1.96 -6.71 -4.88
C ALA A 34 3.36 -6.71 -5.46
N SER A 35 3.64 -5.74 -6.32
CA SER A 35 4.98 -5.52 -6.85
C SER A 35 5.19 -4.05 -7.18
N CYS A 36 6.46 -3.64 -7.17
CA CYS A 36 6.88 -2.30 -7.55
C CYS A 36 8.00 -2.42 -8.58
N SER A 37 7.80 -1.84 -9.76
CA SER A 37 8.84 -1.84 -10.78
C SER A 37 9.82 -0.69 -10.54
N ALA A 38 10.99 -0.75 -11.19
CA ALA A 38 11.99 0.29 -11.10
C ALA A 38 11.48 1.65 -11.60
N GLY A 39 10.49 1.65 -12.49
CA GLY A 39 9.88 2.88 -12.99
C GLY A 39 8.78 3.45 -12.10
N GLY A 40 8.57 2.89 -10.92
CA GLY A 40 7.56 3.38 -9.98
C GLY A 40 6.15 2.91 -10.30
N ARG A 41 6.00 1.82 -11.03
CA ARG A 41 4.69 1.24 -11.34
C ARG A 41 4.35 0.21 -10.29
N LEU A 42 3.21 0.42 -9.62
CA LEU A 42 2.73 -0.49 -8.59
C LEU A 42 1.63 -1.36 -9.17
N THR A 43 1.71 -2.66 -8.91
CA THR A 43 0.65 -3.61 -9.24
C THR A 43 0.25 -4.34 -7.98
N PHE A 44 -1.06 -4.39 -7.72
CA PHE A 44 -1.63 -5.07 -6.56
C PHE A 44 -2.55 -6.18 -7.03
N ASP A 45 -2.50 -7.32 -6.33
CA ASP A 45 -3.38 -8.43 -6.65
C ASP A 45 -4.83 -8.05 -6.33
N ARG A 46 -5.72 -8.40 -7.23
CA ARG A 46 -7.15 -8.17 -7.07
C ARG A 46 -7.69 -8.75 -5.75
N ALA A 47 -7.15 -9.85 -5.28
CA ALA A 47 -7.58 -10.47 -4.04
C ALA A 47 -7.34 -9.62 -2.80
N LEU A 48 -6.47 -8.58 -2.87
CA LEU A 48 -6.28 -7.66 -1.76
C LEU A 48 -7.56 -6.91 -1.40
N LEU A 49 -8.45 -6.73 -2.36
CA LEU A 49 -9.72 -6.04 -2.11
C LEU A 49 -10.58 -6.74 -1.06
N ALA A 50 -10.39 -8.04 -0.88
CA ALA A 50 -11.14 -8.86 0.07
C ALA A 50 -10.37 -9.17 1.35
N GLN A 51 -9.16 -8.66 1.50
CA GLN A 51 -8.34 -8.92 2.68
C GLN A 51 -8.64 -7.94 3.81
N SER A 52 -8.13 -8.21 5.00
CA SER A 52 -8.28 -7.33 6.15
C SER A 52 -7.63 -5.97 5.90
N THR A 53 -8.07 -4.97 6.65
CA THR A 53 -7.49 -3.63 6.60
C THR A 53 -5.98 -3.66 6.89
N ASP A 54 -5.59 -4.41 7.92
CA ASP A 54 -4.18 -4.50 8.31
C ASP A 54 -3.33 -5.11 7.20
N PHE A 55 -3.82 -6.17 6.57
CA PHE A 55 -3.09 -6.82 5.49
C PHE A 55 -2.96 -5.89 4.28
N ARG A 56 -4.04 -5.20 3.91
CA ARG A 56 -3.99 -4.23 2.80
C ARG A 56 -3.01 -3.10 3.08
N ARG A 57 -3.05 -2.55 4.30
CA ARG A 57 -2.14 -1.47 4.68
C ARG A 57 -0.69 -1.90 4.57
N GLU A 58 -0.39 -3.07 5.07
CA GLU A 58 0.98 -3.57 5.01
C GLU A 58 1.46 -3.71 3.56
N ALA A 59 0.63 -4.28 2.69
CA ALA A 59 0.98 -4.43 1.27
C ALA A 59 1.19 -3.08 0.59
N VAL A 60 0.29 -2.13 0.82
CA VAL A 60 0.35 -0.79 0.22
C VAL A 60 1.59 -0.03 0.69
N VAL A 61 1.80 0.04 2.00
CA VAL A 61 2.93 0.79 2.57
C VAL A 61 4.25 0.15 2.14
N HIS A 62 4.32 -1.18 2.13
CA HIS A 62 5.51 -1.91 1.71
C HIS A 62 5.93 -1.50 0.29
N GLU A 63 4.99 -1.53 -0.66
CA GLU A 63 5.32 -1.19 -2.05
C GLU A 63 5.62 0.30 -2.23
N LEU A 64 4.89 1.17 -1.56
CA LEU A 64 5.15 2.61 -1.64
C LEU A 64 6.53 2.96 -1.07
N LEU A 65 6.94 2.31 0.01
CA LEU A 65 8.28 2.56 0.58
C LEU A 65 9.40 2.18 -0.37
N HIS A 66 9.18 1.21 -1.26
CA HIS A 66 10.17 0.85 -2.27
C HIS A 66 10.47 1.99 -3.25
N LEU A 67 9.61 2.99 -3.34
CA LEU A 67 9.89 4.18 -4.15
C LEU A 67 10.96 5.07 -3.49
N LYS A 68 11.19 4.91 -2.18
CA LYS A 68 12.23 5.64 -1.44
C LYS A 68 13.40 4.78 -1.06
N VAL A 69 13.14 3.55 -0.62
CA VAL A 69 14.14 2.66 -0.05
C VAL A 69 14.01 1.30 -0.75
N PRO A 70 14.85 1.03 -1.76
CA PRO A 70 14.70 -0.21 -2.53
C PRO A 70 15.05 -1.49 -1.78
N ASN A 71 15.90 -1.41 -0.75
CA ASN A 71 16.34 -2.59 -0.01
C ASN A 71 15.52 -2.79 1.27
N HIS A 72 15.31 -4.05 1.66
CA HIS A 72 14.60 -4.41 2.89
C HIS A 72 15.51 -4.37 4.13
N GLY A 73 16.42 -3.41 4.20
CA GLY A 73 17.34 -3.26 5.32
C GLY A 73 16.71 -2.63 6.57
N PRO A 74 17.55 -2.27 7.58
CA PRO A 74 17.03 -1.70 8.83
C PRO A 74 16.22 -0.43 8.64
N LEU A 75 16.62 0.44 7.70
CA LEU A 75 15.87 1.67 7.43
C LEU A 75 14.48 1.36 6.90
N PHE A 76 14.37 0.45 5.92
CA PHE A 76 13.07 0.06 5.38
C PHE A 76 12.16 -0.46 6.48
N ARG A 77 12.67 -1.37 7.31
CA ARG A 77 11.87 -1.97 8.38
C ARG A 77 11.43 -0.94 9.42
N ALA A 78 12.29 0.01 9.74
CA ALA A 78 11.95 1.06 10.69
C ALA A 78 10.85 1.98 10.14
N LEU A 79 10.97 2.37 8.86
CA LEU A 79 9.97 3.21 8.20
C LEU A 79 8.62 2.49 8.06
N LEU A 80 8.63 1.22 7.70
CA LEU A 80 7.43 0.42 7.60
C LEU A 80 6.71 0.34 8.95
N ARG A 81 7.45 0.04 10.01
CA ARG A 81 6.92 -0.04 11.36
C ARG A 81 6.31 1.28 11.81
N ALA A 82 7.03 2.37 11.57
CA ALA A 82 6.56 3.71 11.94
C ALA A 82 5.28 4.10 11.19
N ALA A 83 5.24 3.81 9.90
CA ALA A 83 4.07 4.13 9.09
C ALA A 83 2.83 3.36 9.53
N LEU A 84 3.00 2.06 9.83
CA LEU A 84 1.88 1.22 10.26
C LEU A 84 1.41 1.51 11.68
N ALA A 85 2.28 2.07 12.52
CA ALA A 85 1.92 2.45 13.89
C ALA A 85 1.19 3.78 13.97
N ALA A 86 1.32 4.63 12.94
CA ALA A 86 0.65 5.93 12.90
C ALA A 86 -0.83 5.76 12.57
N ALA A 87 -1.63 6.80 12.86
CA ALA A 87 -3.04 6.81 12.47
C ALA A 87 -3.15 6.72 10.94
N PRO A 88 -4.12 5.96 10.41
CA PRO A 88 -4.26 5.82 8.97
C PRO A 88 -4.69 7.13 8.30
N PRO A 89 -4.38 7.30 6.99
CA PRO A 89 -4.88 8.43 6.24
C PRO A 89 -6.41 8.45 6.18
N MET A 90 -6.99 9.63 6.00
CA MET A 90 -8.44 9.80 6.07
C MET A 90 -9.21 9.01 5.02
N ALA A 91 -8.63 8.78 3.85
CA ALA A 91 -9.32 8.05 2.79
C ALA A 91 -9.35 6.53 3.01
N GLU A 92 -8.66 6.03 4.06
CA GLU A 92 -8.63 4.60 4.32
C GLU A 92 -9.82 4.18 5.19
N PRO A 93 -10.63 3.20 4.74
CA PRO A 93 -11.74 2.72 5.57
C PRO A 93 -11.21 1.97 6.79
N SER A 94 -11.90 2.15 7.92
CA SER A 94 -11.58 1.47 9.17
C SER A 94 -12.49 0.27 9.34
N GLU A 95 -11.96 -0.83 9.85
CA GLU A 95 -12.75 -2.02 10.16
C GLU A 95 -13.80 -1.71 11.24
N GLU A 96 -13.48 -0.85 12.18
CA GLU A 96 -14.37 -0.45 13.27
C GLU A 96 -15.61 0.27 12.75
N MET A 97 -15.49 0.97 11.63
CA MET A 97 -16.62 1.69 11.05
C MET A 97 -17.52 0.80 10.22
N GLN A 98 -17.10 -0.44 9.97
CA GLN A 98 -17.85 -1.40 9.19
C GLN A 98 -18.67 -2.36 10.06
N ALA A 99 -18.47 -2.31 11.32
CA ALA A 99 -19.14 -3.20 12.28
C ALA A 99 -20.63 -2.86 12.44
#